data_6815bc05f1d59e74e9477fb77b86e1e1
#
_entry.id   6815bc05f1d59e74e9477fb77b86e1e1
#
_cell.length_a   1.000
_cell.length_b   1.000
_cell.length_c   1.000
_cell.angle_alpha   90.00
_cell.angle_beta   90.00
_cell.angle_gamma   90.00
#
_symmetry.space_group_name_H-M   'P 1'
#
loop_
_entity.id
_entity.type
_entity.pdbx_description
1 polymer ?
#
loop_
_entity_poly.entity_id
_entity_poly.type
_entity_poly.pdbx_seq_one_letter_code
_entity_poly.pdbx_strand_id
1 'polypeptide(L)'
;MITWLKDRQGLGQYYRGMTEHCIFARTKKGLPYKLLDGKRQQGVTGFQEAKGVHSRKPETMRQMIERVSYAPRIELFAREPHTGWDVWGNEVESVPFAGGALILEAA
;
A
#
# COMPACT_ATOMS: atom_id res chain seq x y z
N MET A 1 12.26 -1.18 -2.41
CA MET A 1 11.68 -0.66 -1.16
C MET A 1 11.10 0.71 -1.41
N ILE A 2 9.90 0.95 -0.92
CA ILE A 2 9.21 2.23 -1.05
C ILE A 2 9.16 2.86 0.34
N THR A 3 9.54 4.13 0.46
CA THR A 3 9.64 4.82 1.75
C THR A 3 8.55 5.88 1.88
N TRP A 4 7.79 5.81 2.95
CA TRP A 4 6.86 6.85 3.37
C TRP A 4 7.54 7.72 4.42
N LEU A 5 7.69 9.01 4.12
CA LEU A 5 8.18 10.01 5.05
C LEU A 5 7.00 10.72 5.70
N LYS A 6 6.91 10.61 7.02
CA LYS A 6 5.83 11.20 7.81
C LYS A 6 6.15 12.65 8.18
N ASP A 7 5.14 13.35 8.66
CA ASP A 7 5.27 14.74 9.12
C ASP A 7 5.72 14.84 10.57
N ARG A 8 5.66 13.75 11.35
CA ARG A 8 5.96 13.73 12.78
C ARG A 8 6.83 12.55 13.16
N GLN A 9 7.67 12.78 14.18
CA GLN A 9 8.51 11.74 14.76
C GLN A 9 7.66 10.76 15.58
N GLY A 10 8.03 9.50 15.51
CA GLY A 10 7.49 8.45 16.37
C GLY A 10 8.41 8.14 17.55
N LEU A 11 8.52 6.85 17.88
CA LEU A 11 9.31 6.35 19.00
C LEU A 11 10.78 6.20 18.63
N GLY A 12 11.64 6.25 19.62
CA GLY A 12 13.07 6.05 19.50
C GLY A 12 13.83 6.82 20.55
N GLN A 13 14.95 6.29 21.00
CA GLN A 13 15.74 6.92 22.05
C GLN A 13 16.79 7.91 21.50
N TYR A 14 17.64 7.46 20.59
CA TYR A 14 18.66 8.31 19.97
C TYR A 14 18.16 8.92 18.68
N TYR A 15 17.50 8.10 17.86
CA TYR A 15 16.90 8.52 16.61
C TYR A 15 15.43 8.14 16.59
N ARG A 16 14.56 9.10 16.37
CA ARG A 16 13.11 8.89 16.35
C ARG A 16 12.61 8.61 14.95
N GLY A 17 11.78 7.59 14.81
CA GLY A 17 11.30 7.17 13.51
C GLY A 17 10.36 8.18 12.86
N MET A 18 10.64 8.52 11.62
CA MET A 18 9.77 9.35 10.77
C MET A 18 9.38 8.64 9.48
N THR A 19 9.87 7.40 9.30
CA THR A 19 9.66 6.69 8.04
C THR A 19 9.02 5.33 8.29
N GLU A 20 8.24 4.88 7.29
CA GLU A 20 7.85 3.49 7.14
C GLU A 20 8.23 3.04 5.74
N HIS A 21 8.50 1.76 5.61
CA HIS A 21 8.94 1.17 4.35
C HIS A 21 7.96 0.11 3.88
N CYS A 22 7.75 0.08 2.57
CA CYS A 22 6.98 -0.95 1.91
C CYS A 22 7.92 -1.75 1.02
N ILE A 23 7.84 -3.07 1.10
CA ILE A 23 8.62 -3.94 0.22
C ILE A 23 7.76 -4.32 -0.96
N PHE A 24 8.23 -3.98 -2.16
CA PHE A 24 7.63 -4.46 -3.39
C PHE A 24 8.25 -5.79 -3.75
N ALA A 25 7.42 -6.81 -3.94
CA ALA A 25 7.86 -8.14 -4.33
C ALA A 25 6.96 -8.69 -5.44
N ARG A 26 7.51 -9.57 -6.25
CA ARG A 26 6.77 -10.24 -7.32
C ARG A 26 7.22 -11.68 -7.43
N THR A 27 6.36 -12.52 -8.01
CA THR A 27 6.71 -13.92 -8.31
C THR A 27 7.68 -13.99 -9.49
N LYS A 28 8.22 -15.16 -9.77
CA LYS A 28 9.08 -15.40 -10.94
C LYS A 28 8.39 -15.08 -12.26
N LYS A 29 7.07 -15.24 -12.33
CA LYS A 29 6.28 -14.86 -13.50
C LYS A 29 6.17 -13.37 -13.69
N GLY A 30 6.52 -12.61 -12.64
CA GLY A 30 6.44 -11.17 -12.62
C GLY A 30 5.03 -10.66 -12.41
N LEU A 31 4.90 -9.34 -12.44
CA LEU A 31 3.64 -8.62 -12.42
C LEU A 31 3.47 -7.96 -13.78
N PRO A 32 2.33 -8.15 -14.47
CA PRO A 32 2.11 -7.49 -15.75
C PRO A 32 2.27 -5.98 -15.61
N TYR A 33 2.96 -5.35 -16.56
CA TYR A 33 3.05 -3.89 -16.58
C TYR A 33 1.69 -3.29 -16.88
N LYS A 34 1.26 -2.35 -16.03
CA LYS A 34 0.03 -1.61 -16.29
C LYS A 34 0.28 -0.55 -17.34
N LEU A 35 -0.57 -0.54 -18.38
CA LEU A 35 -0.47 0.39 -19.49
C LEU A 35 -1.65 1.36 -19.44
N LEU A 36 -1.38 2.62 -19.75
CA LEU A 36 -2.36 3.65 -19.98
C LEU A 36 -2.01 4.32 -21.31
N ASP A 37 -2.91 4.22 -22.28
CA ASP A 37 -2.67 4.70 -23.65
C ASP A 37 -1.36 4.14 -24.24
N GLY A 38 -1.12 2.84 -24.01
CA GLY A 38 0.08 2.14 -24.48
C GLY A 38 1.35 2.47 -23.70
N LYS A 39 1.30 3.31 -22.67
CA LYS A 39 2.46 3.70 -21.88
C LYS A 39 2.49 2.96 -20.56
N ARG A 40 3.67 2.42 -20.22
CA ARG A 40 3.90 1.77 -18.93
C ARG A 40 3.76 2.79 -17.82
N GLN A 41 2.94 2.46 -16.82
CA GLN A 41 2.80 3.27 -15.63
C GLN A 41 3.88 2.88 -14.61
N GLN A 42 4.51 3.88 -14.02
CA GLN A 42 5.56 3.70 -13.03
C GLN A 42 5.27 4.52 -11.78
N GLY A 43 5.65 4.00 -10.63
CA GLY A 43 5.64 4.72 -9.37
C GLY A 43 7.03 5.22 -9.00
N VAL A 44 7.13 5.82 -7.85
CA VAL A 44 8.39 6.31 -7.27
C VAL A 44 8.68 5.56 -5.96
N THR A 45 9.94 5.57 -5.54
CA THR A 45 10.36 4.82 -4.35
C THR A 45 10.27 5.62 -3.06
N GLY A 46 9.78 6.84 -3.11
CA GLY A 46 9.61 7.66 -1.90
C GLY A 46 8.48 8.65 -2.07
N PHE A 47 7.81 8.96 -0.97
CA PHE A 47 6.77 9.99 -0.93
C PHE A 47 6.63 10.54 0.46
N GLN A 48 6.07 11.74 0.57
CA GLN A 48 5.81 12.41 1.82
C GLN A 48 4.31 12.58 2.01
N GLU A 49 3.80 12.14 3.17
CA GLU A 49 2.41 12.31 3.53
C GLU A 49 2.28 12.35 5.04
N ALA A 50 1.38 13.22 5.52
CA ALA A 50 1.12 13.35 6.95
C ALA A 50 0.61 12.05 7.56
N LYS A 51 1.06 11.75 8.77
CA LYS A 51 0.61 10.59 9.51
C LYS A 51 -0.86 10.77 9.91
N GLY A 52 -1.68 9.78 9.55
CA GLY A 52 -3.06 9.71 10.00
C GLY A 52 -3.18 9.15 11.42
N VAL A 53 -4.41 8.86 11.85
CA VAL A 53 -4.69 8.27 13.16
C VAL A 53 -4.33 6.79 13.17
N HIS A 54 -3.75 6.31 14.29
CA HIS A 54 -3.54 4.90 14.66
C HIS A 54 -3.19 3.93 13.52
N SER A 55 -1.93 3.86 13.16
CA SER A 55 -1.42 2.84 12.19
C SER A 55 -2.09 2.85 10.83
N ARG A 56 -2.88 3.88 10.52
CA ARG A 56 -3.54 4.03 9.23
C ARG A 56 -2.50 4.25 8.14
N LYS A 57 -2.57 3.48 7.08
CA LYS A 57 -1.66 3.63 5.94
C LYS A 57 -2.11 4.79 5.05
N PRO A 58 -1.16 5.51 4.43
CA PRO A 58 -1.50 6.66 3.61
C PRO A 58 -2.23 6.26 2.33
N GLU A 59 -3.17 7.09 1.90
CA GLU A 59 -3.90 6.88 0.66
C GLU A 59 -2.98 6.86 -0.56
N THR A 60 -1.91 7.64 -0.52
CA THR A 60 -0.88 7.66 -1.57
C THR A 60 -0.33 6.27 -1.86
N MET A 61 -0.16 5.41 -0.85
CA MET A 61 0.34 4.05 -1.06
C MET A 61 -0.63 3.22 -1.89
N ARG A 62 -1.94 3.32 -1.62
CA ARG A 62 -2.96 2.63 -2.43
C ARG A 62 -2.95 3.14 -3.86
N GLN A 63 -2.89 4.45 -4.04
CA GLN A 63 -2.84 5.08 -5.37
C GLN A 63 -1.61 4.63 -6.14
N MET A 64 -0.46 4.51 -5.50
CA MET A 64 0.77 4.01 -6.12
C MET A 64 0.63 2.56 -6.56
N ILE A 65 -0.01 1.72 -5.76
CA ILE A 65 -0.27 0.33 -6.11
C ILE A 65 -1.24 0.24 -7.28
N GLU A 66 -2.31 1.03 -7.26
CA GLU A 66 -3.28 1.09 -8.36
C GLU A 66 -2.64 1.54 -9.66
N ARG A 67 -1.68 2.45 -9.57
CA ARG A 67 -0.98 2.98 -10.74
C ARG A 67 -0.18 1.91 -11.49
N VAL A 68 0.41 0.97 -10.77
CA VAL A 68 1.33 -0.03 -11.36
C VAL A 68 0.71 -1.41 -11.50
N SER A 69 -0.51 -1.62 -11.03
CA SER A 69 -1.15 -2.94 -11.02
C SER A 69 -2.58 -2.88 -11.51
N TYR A 70 -3.05 -4.03 -12.04
CA TYR A 70 -4.46 -4.21 -12.39
C TYR A 70 -5.25 -4.81 -11.22
N ALA A 71 -6.57 -4.59 -11.22
CA ALA A 71 -7.47 -5.33 -10.32
C ALA A 71 -7.45 -6.83 -10.69
N PRO A 72 -7.80 -7.75 -9.77
CA PRO A 72 -8.24 -7.48 -8.41
C PRO A 72 -7.10 -7.11 -7.47
N ARG A 73 -7.45 -6.44 -6.37
CA ARG A 73 -6.53 -6.09 -5.30
C ARG A 73 -7.16 -6.37 -3.95
N ILE A 74 -6.34 -6.73 -2.99
CA ILE A 74 -6.81 -6.95 -1.61
C ILE A 74 -5.89 -6.24 -0.61
N GLU A 75 -6.50 -5.70 0.43
CA GLU A 75 -5.78 -5.17 1.59
C GLU A 75 -6.10 -6.07 2.79
N LEU A 76 -5.09 -6.72 3.35
CA LEU A 76 -5.22 -7.52 4.56
C LEU A 76 -5.03 -6.63 5.79
N PHE A 77 -5.81 -6.90 6.84
CA PHE A 77 -5.88 -6.10 8.06
C PHE A 77 -6.29 -4.66 7.78
N ALA A 78 -7.16 -4.50 6.80
CA ALA A 78 -7.71 -3.19 6.44
C ALA A 78 -8.58 -2.64 7.58
N ARG A 79 -8.59 -1.31 7.72
CA ARG A 79 -9.40 -0.63 8.73
C ARG A 79 -10.70 -0.09 8.17
N GLU A 80 -10.79 0.05 6.86
CA GLU A 80 -11.97 0.54 6.17
C GLU A 80 -12.01 -0.01 4.74
N PRO A 81 -13.19 -0.10 4.13
CA PRO A 81 -13.28 -0.51 2.73
C PRO A 81 -12.79 0.61 1.80
N HIS A 82 -12.28 0.20 0.62
CA HIS A 82 -11.85 1.11 -0.43
C HIS A 82 -12.41 0.65 -1.76
N THR A 83 -12.90 1.59 -2.56
CA THR A 83 -13.42 1.32 -3.90
C THR A 83 -12.36 0.66 -4.77
N GLY A 84 -12.71 -0.46 -5.40
CA GLY A 84 -11.80 -1.22 -6.26
C GLY A 84 -10.85 -2.14 -5.51
N TRP A 85 -11.05 -2.32 -4.21
CA TRP A 85 -10.25 -3.19 -3.36
C TRP A 85 -11.11 -4.19 -2.61
N ASP A 86 -10.66 -5.42 -2.57
CA ASP A 86 -11.14 -6.39 -1.62
C ASP A 86 -10.45 -6.14 -0.28
N VAL A 87 -11.14 -6.32 0.82
CA VAL A 87 -10.59 -6.06 2.14
C VAL A 87 -10.81 -7.24 3.07
N TRP A 88 -9.88 -7.42 3.99
CA TRP A 88 -9.99 -8.42 5.04
C TRP A 88 -9.43 -7.84 6.34
N GLY A 89 -10.15 -8.02 7.44
CA GLY A 89 -9.71 -7.53 8.74
C GLY A 89 -10.84 -7.54 9.76
N ASN A 90 -10.51 -7.23 11.00
CA ASN A 90 -11.48 -7.22 12.10
C ASN A 90 -12.47 -6.06 12.03
N GLU A 91 -12.13 -5.01 11.30
CA GLU A 91 -12.92 -3.78 11.21
C GLU A 91 -13.69 -3.64 9.90
N VAL A 92 -13.59 -4.65 9.01
CA VAL A 92 -14.24 -4.64 7.70
C VAL A 92 -14.87 -5.99 7.41
N GLU A 93 -15.87 -5.98 6.52
CA GLU A 93 -16.46 -7.22 6.00
C GLU A 93 -15.50 -7.84 4.98
N SER A 94 -15.13 -9.11 5.22
CA SER A 94 -14.21 -9.83 4.36
C SER A 94 -14.91 -10.39 3.12
N VAL A 95 -14.17 -10.40 2.01
CA VAL A 95 -14.61 -10.99 0.74
C VAL A 95 -13.57 -11.98 0.22
N PRO A 96 -13.96 -13.00 -0.59
CA PRO A 96 -13.00 -13.90 -1.18
C PRO A 96 -12.01 -13.17 -2.09
N PHE A 97 -10.73 -13.55 -2.00
CA PHE A 97 -9.69 -12.99 -2.84
C PHE A 97 -9.39 -13.90 -4.02
N ALA A 98 -9.47 -13.38 -5.24
CA ALA A 98 -9.28 -14.14 -6.48
C ALA A 98 -7.86 -14.01 -7.07
N GLY A 99 -6.98 -13.28 -6.44
CA GLY A 99 -5.60 -13.02 -6.89
C GLY A 99 -5.39 -11.56 -7.30
N GLY A 100 -4.14 -11.14 -7.40
CA GLY A 100 -3.76 -9.77 -7.75
C GLY A 100 -2.84 -9.13 -6.72
N ALA A 101 -2.89 -7.81 -6.61
CA ALA A 101 -2.05 -7.05 -5.68
C ALA A 101 -2.54 -7.19 -4.23
N LEU A 102 -1.58 -7.16 -3.31
CA LEU A 102 -1.82 -7.42 -1.89
C LEU A 102 -1.12 -6.36 -1.04
N ILE A 103 -1.86 -5.81 -0.06
CA ILE A 103 -1.28 -5.02 1.02
C ILE A 103 -1.49 -5.77 2.34
N LEU A 104 -0.42 -5.80 3.15
CA LEU A 104 -0.48 -6.24 4.54
C LEU A 104 -0.26 -5.02 5.43
N GLU A 105 -1.23 -4.73 6.30
CA GLU A 105 -1.11 -3.67 7.28
C GLU A 105 -0.69 -4.24 8.63
N ALA A 106 0.16 -3.50 9.35
CA ALA A 106 0.52 -3.86 10.71
C ALA A 106 -0.71 -3.76 11.62
N ALA A 107 -0.86 -4.75 12.46
CA ALA A 107 -1.95 -4.80 13.44
C ALA A 107 -1.82 -3.69 14.49
#